data_207569d46ede1818bdc9169a8ce4c988
#
_entry.id   207569d46ede1818bdc9169a8ce4c988
#
_cell.length_a   1.000
_cell.length_b   1.000
_cell.length_c   1.000
_cell.angle_alpha   90.00
_cell.angle_beta   90.00
_cell.angle_gamma   90.00
#
_symmetry.space_group_name_H-M   'P 1'
#
loop_
_entity.id
_entity.type
_entity.pdbx_description
1 polymer ?
#
loop_
_entity_poly.entity_id
_entity_poly.type
_entity_poly.pdbx_seq_one_letter_code
_entity_poly.pdbx_strand_id
1 'polypeptide(L)'
;MGKKYYAVKVGRIPGIYQTWDEAKEQINGYSGAVYKGFTTLHDAEQFILESNEQASDNKKENVTSGDLNNQIEEKIANLSEDEVVAFVDGSYNVEKEKAGFGTIIISKGGEKYTSYKSFGKQFNENLIALRNVFAELEGVKEAVLVAVNSNKTKITIYYDYKGIEMWATKKWKAKNEFTQNYIEFMQEKMKYINIEFVKVPAHSGIIYNEEADALAKKSLLAKGHKTYKDGSVYFIGFSSDDWKAIINYINEENRKSLDIRNEIISIQTKEINETKKQFEYP
;
A
#
# COMPACT_ATOMS: atom_id res chain seq x y z
N MET A 1 -13.18 -26.36 1.72
CA MET A 1 -14.05 -25.18 1.91
C MET A 1 -13.16 -23.96 2.07
N GLY A 2 -13.33 -22.92 1.22
CA GLY A 2 -12.53 -21.71 1.33
C GLY A 2 -12.84 -21.00 2.65
N LYS A 3 -11.82 -20.34 3.26
CA LYS A 3 -12.02 -19.46 4.42
C LYS A 3 -13.04 -18.40 4.07
N LYS A 4 -14.03 -18.18 4.96
CA LYS A 4 -14.99 -17.08 4.85
C LYS A 4 -14.70 -16.05 5.92
N TYR A 5 -14.87 -14.78 5.58
CA TYR A 5 -14.76 -13.65 6.50
C TYR A 5 -16.13 -13.01 6.65
N TYR A 6 -16.53 -12.71 7.86
CA TYR A 6 -17.83 -12.08 8.18
C TYR A 6 -17.56 -10.67 8.70
N ALA A 7 -17.86 -9.68 7.88
CA ALA A 7 -17.71 -8.28 8.24
C ALA A 7 -18.99 -7.75 8.88
N VAL A 8 -18.90 -7.25 10.10
CA VAL A 8 -19.93 -6.52 10.81
C VAL A 8 -19.60 -5.05 10.80
N LYS A 9 -20.28 -4.27 9.96
CA LYS A 9 -20.10 -2.84 9.80
C LYS A 9 -20.84 -2.04 10.88
N VAL A 10 -22.03 -2.49 11.24
CA VAL A 10 -22.87 -1.94 12.30
C VAL A 10 -23.37 -3.11 13.15
N GLY A 11 -23.03 -3.11 14.43
CA GLY A 11 -23.34 -4.15 15.39
C GLY A 11 -22.81 -3.77 16.77
N ARG A 12 -22.88 -4.68 17.76
CA ARG A 12 -22.35 -4.44 19.11
C ARG A 12 -20.86 -4.09 19.07
N ILE A 13 -20.09 -4.91 18.37
CA ILE A 13 -18.67 -4.66 18.12
C ILE A 13 -18.48 -4.76 16.60
N PRO A 14 -18.29 -3.65 15.87
CA PRO A 14 -17.92 -3.67 14.46
C PRO A 14 -16.54 -4.33 14.27
N GLY A 15 -16.41 -5.19 13.26
CA GLY A 15 -15.17 -5.92 13.02
C GLY A 15 -15.31 -7.02 11.97
N ILE A 16 -14.21 -7.73 11.71
CA ILE A 16 -14.17 -8.89 10.82
C ILE A 16 -13.95 -10.14 11.65
N TYR A 17 -14.84 -11.11 11.46
CA TYR A 17 -14.88 -12.35 12.18
C TYR A 17 -14.56 -13.52 11.25
N GLN A 18 -13.86 -14.52 11.77
CA GLN A 18 -13.49 -15.71 10.98
C GLN A 18 -14.60 -16.78 10.98
N THR A 19 -15.53 -16.71 11.93
CA THR A 19 -16.65 -17.62 12.03
C THR A 19 -17.96 -16.86 12.00
N TRP A 20 -19.01 -17.54 11.49
CA TRP A 20 -20.37 -16.97 11.51
C TRP A 20 -20.90 -16.80 12.93
N ASP A 21 -20.54 -17.69 13.83
CA ASP A 21 -21.05 -17.64 15.21
C ASP A 21 -20.53 -16.40 15.95
N GLU A 22 -19.24 -16.05 15.80
CA GLU A 22 -18.68 -14.82 16.34
C GLU A 22 -19.36 -13.56 15.76
N ALA A 23 -19.56 -13.52 14.45
CA ALA A 23 -20.23 -12.39 13.79
C ALA A 23 -21.70 -12.28 14.22
N LYS A 24 -22.39 -13.43 14.36
CA LYS A 24 -23.78 -13.51 14.77
C LYS A 24 -24.02 -12.94 16.17
N GLU A 25 -23.10 -13.14 17.10
CA GLU A 25 -23.16 -12.55 18.44
C GLU A 25 -23.22 -11.02 18.40
N GLN A 26 -22.56 -10.43 17.42
CA GLN A 26 -22.49 -8.97 17.28
C GLN A 26 -23.73 -8.35 16.65
N ILE A 27 -24.50 -9.12 15.91
CA ILE A 27 -25.66 -8.62 15.15
C ILE A 27 -27.02 -9.11 15.74
N ASN A 28 -27.01 -10.22 16.46
CA ASN A 28 -28.24 -10.80 16.96
C ASN A 28 -28.94 -9.87 17.97
N GLY A 29 -30.17 -9.44 17.64
CA GLY A 29 -30.94 -8.48 18.44
C GLY A 29 -30.40 -7.04 18.40
N TYR A 30 -29.45 -6.70 17.51
CA TYR A 30 -28.98 -5.33 17.30
C TYR A 30 -29.79 -4.68 16.17
N SER A 31 -30.58 -3.66 16.49
CA SER A 31 -31.38 -2.94 15.48
C SER A 31 -30.50 -2.17 14.52
N GLY A 32 -30.74 -2.34 13.21
CA GLY A 32 -29.93 -1.68 12.17
C GLY A 32 -28.57 -2.31 11.92
N ALA A 33 -28.34 -3.57 12.33
CA ALA A 33 -27.10 -4.27 12.04
C ALA A 33 -26.83 -4.35 10.53
N VAL A 34 -25.58 -4.03 10.14
CA VAL A 34 -25.10 -4.10 8.76
C VAL A 34 -23.89 -5.05 8.72
N TYR A 35 -24.03 -6.14 7.99
CA TYR A 35 -23.00 -7.18 7.91
C TYR A 35 -23.04 -7.92 6.57
N LYS A 36 -21.93 -8.55 6.19
CA LYS A 36 -21.83 -9.35 4.97
C LYS A 36 -20.70 -10.38 5.08
N GLY A 37 -20.85 -11.53 4.39
CA GLY A 37 -19.83 -12.57 4.29
C GLY A 37 -19.01 -12.41 3.01
N PHE A 38 -17.69 -12.65 3.11
CA PHE A 38 -16.73 -12.51 2.02
C PHE A 38 -15.81 -13.73 1.92
N THR A 39 -15.23 -13.94 0.75
CA THR A 39 -14.25 -15.00 0.51
C THR A 39 -12.81 -14.53 0.76
N THR A 40 -12.58 -13.22 0.73
CA THR A 40 -11.28 -12.61 1.01
C THR A 40 -11.36 -11.66 2.21
N LEU A 41 -10.26 -11.53 2.94
CA LEU A 41 -10.14 -10.57 4.03
C LEU A 41 -10.24 -9.14 3.49
N HIS A 42 -9.62 -8.88 2.36
CA HIS A 42 -9.63 -7.59 1.69
C HIS A 42 -11.06 -7.08 1.41
N ASP A 43 -11.92 -7.90 0.80
CA ASP A 43 -13.31 -7.51 0.53
C ASP A 43 -14.10 -7.25 1.81
N ALA A 44 -13.80 -7.98 2.89
CA ALA A 44 -14.42 -7.77 4.19
C ALA A 44 -13.99 -6.44 4.81
N GLU A 45 -12.72 -6.07 4.69
CA GLU A 45 -12.15 -4.78 5.11
C GLU A 45 -12.77 -3.62 4.33
N GLN A 46 -12.85 -3.76 3.00
CA GLN A 46 -13.50 -2.78 2.12
C GLN A 46 -14.93 -2.49 2.58
N PHE A 47 -15.70 -3.53 2.86
CA PHE A 47 -17.10 -3.39 3.30
C PHE A 47 -17.25 -2.63 4.63
N ILE A 48 -16.36 -2.86 5.60
CA ILE A 48 -16.41 -2.14 6.89
C ILE A 48 -16.10 -0.66 6.70
N LEU A 49 -15.19 -0.35 5.79
CA LEU A 49 -14.65 1.00 5.58
C LEU A 49 -15.50 1.86 4.65
N GLU A 50 -16.32 1.26 3.78
CA GLU A 50 -17.25 2.00 2.95
C GLU A 50 -18.21 2.84 3.81
N SER A 51 -18.34 4.13 3.53
CA SER A 51 -19.40 4.95 4.11
C SER A 51 -20.76 4.53 3.54
N ASN A 52 -21.86 4.69 4.30
CA ASN A 52 -23.23 4.29 3.92
C ASN A 52 -23.82 5.07 2.73
N GLU A 53 -23.01 5.68 1.88
CA GLU A 53 -23.49 6.33 0.67
C GLU A 53 -23.63 5.28 -0.44
N GLN A 54 -24.89 4.93 -0.70
CA GLN A 54 -25.30 4.03 -1.76
C GLN A 54 -24.84 4.52 -3.13
N ALA A 55 -24.18 3.64 -3.83
CA ALA A 55 -24.29 3.34 -5.25
C ALA A 55 -24.78 4.45 -6.18
N SER A 56 -23.85 5.07 -6.89
CA SER A 56 -24.12 5.54 -8.24
C SER A 56 -22.88 5.27 -9.12
N ASP A 57 -22.61 4.00 -9.37
CA ASP A 57 -21.73 3.57 -10.47
C ASP A 57 -22.38 2.37 -11.16
N ASN A 58 -23.46 2.63 -11.87
CA ASN A 58 -24.00 1.74 -12.87
C ASN A 58 -23.63 2.29 -14.26
N LYS A 59 -22.43 1.97 -14.71
CA LYS A 59 -22.09 1.67 -16.12
C LYS A 59 -20.72 1.00 -16.11
N LYS A 60 -20.69 -0.31 -15.85
CA LYS A 60 -19.52 -1.12 -16.18
C LYS A 60 -19.59 -1.39 -17.68
N GLU A 61 -18.80 -0.66 -18.45
CA GLU A 61 -18.25 -1.23 -19.68
C GLU A 61 -17.41 -2.43 -19.26
N ASN A 62 -17.56 -3.56 -19.99
CA ASN A 62 -16.78 -4.77 -19.75
C ASN A 62 -15.34 -4.56 -20.25
N VAL A 63 -14.58 -3.70 -19.53
CA VAL A 63 -13.16 -3.50 -19.79
C VAL A 63 -12.43 -4.71 -19.23
N THR A 64 -11.73 -5.45 -20.08
CA THR A 64 -10.94 -6.60 -19.66
C THR A 64 -9.62 -6.15 -18.98
N SER A 65 -8.98 -7.04 -18.22
CA SER A 65 -7.64 -6.77 -17.66
C SER A 65 -6.62 -6.46 -18.75
N GLY A 66 -6.76 -7.08 -19.91
CA GLY A 66 -5.91 -6.82 -21.08
C GLY A 66 -6.07 -5.40 -21.59
N ASP A 67 -7.32 -4.91 -21.67
CA ASP A 67 -7.59 -3.53 -22.10
C ASP A 67 -7.04 -2.51 -21.11
N LEU A 68 -7.18 -2.77 -19.81
CA LEU A 68 -6.61 -1.91 -18.77
C LEU A 68 -5.08 -1.89 -18.81
N ASN A 69 -4.43 -3.03 -18.96
CA ASN A 69 -2.98 -3.07 -19.11
C ASN A 69 -2.51 -2.28 -20.33
N ASN A 70 -3.20 -2.42 -21.49
CA ASN A 70 -2.88 -1.64 -22.68
C ASN A 70 -3.05 -0.12 -22.45
N GLN A 71 -4.12 0.32 -21.78
CA GLN A 71 -4.32 1.72 -21.43
C GLN A 71 -3.23 2.25 -20.49
N ILE A 72 -2.79 1.42 -19.55
CA ILE A 72 -1.69 1.76 -18.63
C ILE A 72 -0.37 1.91 -19.39
N GLU A 73 -0.05 0.97 -20.28
CA GLU A 73 1.16 1.03 -21.12
C GLU A 73 1.12 2.27 -22.03
N GLU A 74 -0.02 2.57 -22.65
CA GLU A 74 -0.20 3.78 -23.44
C GLU A 74 0.00 5.05 -22.59
N LYS A 75 -0.54 5.08 -21.37
CA LYS A 75 -0.32 6.20 -20.43
C LYS A 75 1.15 6.36 -20.11
N ILE A 76 1.87 5.24 -19.83
CA ILE A 76 3.32 5.25 -19.52
C ILE A 76 4.12 5.75 -20.73
N ALA A 77 3.80 5.28 -21.93
CA ALA A 77 4.47 5.69 -23.16
C ALA A 77 4.32 7.20 -23.45
N ASN A 78 3.21 7.79 -23.03
CA ASN A 78 2.87 9.20 -23.26
C ASN A 78 3.23 10.13 -22.06
N LEU A 79 3.94 9.65 -21.03
CA LEU A 79 4.36 10.50 -19.92
C LEU A 79 5.34 11.58 -20.39
N SER A 80 5.16 12.79 -19.87
CA SER A 80 6.16 13.85 -19.97
C SER A 80 7.28 13.67 -18.92
N GLU A 81 8.37 14.43 -19.02
CA GLU A 81 9.51 14.34 -18.10
C GLU A 81 9.14 14.64 -16.65
N ASP A 82 8.13 15.46 -16.44
CA ASP A 82 7.66 15.90 -15.14
C ASP A 82 6.45 15.12 -14.61
N GLU A 83 6.05 14.06 -15.31
CA GLU A 83 4.96 13.16 -14.91
C GLU A 83 5.49 11.78 -14.51
N VAL A 84 4.78 11.15 -13.58
CA VAL A 84 5.00 9.74 -13.20
C VAL A 84 3.66 9.05 -12.97
N VAL A 85 3.66 7.72 -13.09
CA VAL A 85 2.58 6.87 -12.60
C VAL A 85 3.08 6.04 -11.42
N ALA A 86 2.20 5.70 -10.49
CA ALA A 86 2.53 4.86 -9.35
C ALA A 86 1.46 3.78 -9.14
N PHE A 87 1.91 2.60 -8.72
CA PHE A 87 1.08 1.47 -8.30
C PHE A 87 1.43 1.15 -6.86
N VAL A 88 0.43 0.98 -6.03
CA VAL A 88 0.60 0.80 -4.59
C VAL A 88 -0.30 -0.34 -4.12
N ASP A 89 0.25 -1.20 -3.29
CA ASP A 89 -0.50 -2.24 -2.62
C ASP A 89 0.02 -2.43 -1.19
N GLY A 90 -0.86 -2.93 -0.31
CA GLY A 90 -0.57 -3.22 1.08
C GLY A 90 -0.73 -4.70 1.40
N SER A 91 0.05 -5.19 2.34
CA SER A 91 -0.07 -6.55 2.83
C SER A 91 0.05 -6.61 4.35
N TYR A 92 -0.63 -7.58 4.96
CA TYR A 92 -0.55 -7.83 6.39
C TYR A 92 -0.36 -9.32 6.69
N ASN A 93 0.57 -9.62 7.58
CA ASN A 93 0.76 -10.97 8.08
C ASN A 93 0.27 -11.05 9.54
N VAL A 94 -0.80 -11.83 9.75
CA VAL A 94 -1.45 -12.00 11.05
C VAL A 94 -0.52 -12.67 12.07
N GLU A 95 0.23 -13.71 11.66
CA GLU A 95 1.10 -14.47 12.56
C GLU A 95 2.30 -13.65 13.05
N LYS A 96 2.84 -12.81 12.17
CA LYS A 96 3.98 -11.95 12.47
C LYS A 96 3.56 -10.57 12.99
N GLU A 97 2.27 -10.26 12.96
CA GLU A 97 1.73 -8.93 13.30
C GLU A 97 2.46 -7.80 12.56
N LYS A 98 2.71 -7.99 11.29
CA LYS A 98 3.41 -7.03 10.42
C LYS A 98 2.52 -6.57 9.29
N ALA A 99 2.48 -5.28 9.07
CA ALA A 99 1.95 -4.65 7.86
C ALA A 99 3.11 -4.26 6.93
N GLY A 100 2.87 -4.18 5.63
CA GLY A 100 3.89 -3.71 4.71
C GLY A 100 3.29 -3.28 3.38
N PHE A 101 3.97 -2.37 2.69
CA PHE A 101 3.57 -1.91 1.36
C PHE A 101 4.61 -2.25 0.30
N GLY A 102 4.13 -2.31 -0.94
CA GLY A 102 4.92 -2.25 -2.15
C GLY A 102 4.48 -1.06 -2.99
N THR A 103 5.43 -0.35 -3.56
CA THR A 103 5.20 0.80 -4.43
C THR A 103 6.08 0.69 -5.66
N ILE A 104 5.49 0.90 -6.84
CA ILE A 104 6.19 1.00 -8.11
C ILE A 104 5.89 2.36 -8.68
N ILE A 105 6.92 3.10 -9.05
CA ILE A 105 6.80 4.40 -9.71
C ILE A 105 7.49 4.28 -11.06
N ILE A 106 6.81 4.72 -12.11
CA ILE A 106 7.29 4.65 -13.48
C ILE A 106 7.31 6.06 -14.06
N SER A 107 8.48 6.45 -14.57
CA SER A 107 8.70 7.71 -15.26
C SER A 107 8.69 7.52 -16.78
N LYS A 108 8.82 8.61 -17.51
CA LYS A 108 8.97 8.60 -18.96
C LYS A 108 10.08 7.63 -19.40
N GLY A 109 9.83 6.93 -20.49
CA GLY A 109 10.74 5.90 -21.00
C GLY A 109 10.66 4.57 -20.27
N GLY A 110 9.72 4.43 -19.31
CA GLY A 110 9.49 3.16 -18.60
C GLY A 110 10.51 2.90 -17.47
N GLU A 111 11.24 3.92 -17.04
CA GLU A 111 12.14 3.78 -15.90
C GLU A 111 11.33 3.52 -14.62
N LYS A 112 11.67 2.43 -13.93
CA LYS A 112 10.98 1.98 -12.71
C LYS A 112 11.78 2.31 -11.46
N TYR A 113 11.14 2.94 -10.48
CA TYR A 113 11.57 2.98 -9.09
C TYR A 113 10.65 2.07 -8.26
N THR A 114 11.22 1.21 -7.44
CA THR A 114 10.46 0.32 -6.56
C THR A 114 10.82 0.60 -5.11
N SER A 115 9.81 0.69 -4.25
CA SER A 115 9.98 0.82 -2.81
C SER A 115 9.07 -0.18 -2.09
N TYR A 116 9.55 -0.71 -0.99
CA TYR A 116 8.75 -1.52 -0.08
C TYR A 116 9.26 -1.39 1.35
N LYS A 117 8.33 -1.38 2.31
CA LYS A 117 8.63 -1.22 3.72
C LYS A 117 7.64 -2.01 4.54
N SER A 118 8.08 -2.55 5.67
CA SER A 118 7.18 -3.18 6.62
C SER A 118 7.23 -2.50 7.98
N PHE A 119 6.16 -2.67 8.75
CA PHE A 119 5.91 -2.08 10.05
C PHE A 119 5.58 -3.18 11.04
N GLY A 120 6.24 -3.19 12.21
CA GLY A 120 6.04 -4.20 13.25
C GLY A 120 4.93 -3.82 14.24
N LYS A 121 4.95 -4.45 15.42
CA LYS A 121 3.94 -4.41 16.50
C LYS A 121 3.50 -3.04 17.05
N GLN A 122 3.91 -1.94 16.50
CA GLN A 122 3.53 -0.58 16.97
C GLN A 122 2.06 -0.23 16.71
N PHE A 123 1.30 -1.17 16.14
CA PHE A 123 -0.11 -0.97 15.87
C PHE A 123 -0.94 -1.31 17.11
N ASN A 124 -1.60 -0.28 17.63
CA ASN A 124 -2.59 -0.40 18.69
C ASN A 124 -3.66 -1.45 18.29
N GLU A 125 -4.04 -2.32 19.21
CA GLU A 125 -4.99 -3.43 18.98
C GLU A 125 -6.31 -2.99 18.36
N ASN A 126 -6.71 -1.74 18.55
CA ASN A 126 -7.89 -1.12 17.96
C ASN A 126 -7.83 -0.92 16.43
N LEU A 127 -6.69 -1.21 15.79
CA LEU A 127 -6.46 -0.97 14.37
C LEU A 127 -6.37 -2.26 13.54
N ILE A 128 -6.79 -3.39 14.11
CA ILE A 128 -6.74 -4.71 13.47
C ILE A 128 -7.42 -4.72 12.10
N ALA A 129 -8.58 -4.05 11.97
CA ALA A 129 -9.33 -3.97 10.72
C ALA A 129 -8.70 -3.03 9.65
N LEU A 130 -7.66 -2.28 10.03
CA LEU A 130 -7.06 -1.25 9.16
C LEU A 130 -5.60 -1.54 8.79
N ARG A 131 -5.11 -2.74 9.06
CA ARG A 131 -3.69 -3.11 8.94
C ARG A 131 -3.18 -3.07 7.50
N ASN A 132 -3.92 -3.64 6.55
CA ASN A 132 -3.61 -3.52 5.12
C ASN A 132 -3.75 -2.07 4.66
N VAL A 133 -4.87 -1.45 5.01
CA VAL A 133 -5.17 -0.06 4.65
C VAL A 133 -4.08 0.90 5.11
N PHE A 134 -3.58 0.74 6.34
CA PHE A 134 -2.45 1.54 6.80
C PHE A 134 -1.24 1.39 5.88
N ALA A 135 -0.88 0.16 5.53
CA ALA A 135 0.24 -0.10 4.64
C ALA A 135 0.04 0.54 3.26
N GLU A 136 -1.15 0.42 2.68
CA GLU A 136 -1.49 1.08 1.41
C GLU A 136 -1.36 2.60 1.50
N LEU A 137 -1.89 3.23 2.57
CA LEU A 137 -1.77 4.68 2.77
C LEU A 137 -0.31 5.13 2.90
N GLU A 138 0.54 4.35 3.60
CA GLU A 138 1.97 4.62 3.70
C GLU A 138 2.68 4.44 2.35
N GLY A 139 2.28 3.45 1.55
CA GLY A 139 2.77 3.28 0.19
C GLY A 139 2.42 4.46 -0.73
N VAL A 140 1.21 4.99 -0.62
CA VAL A 140 0.82 6.22 -1.35
C VAL A 140 1.66 7.42 -0.92
N LYS A 141 1.87 7.59 0.39
CA LYS A 141 2.72 8.67 0.91
C LYS A 141 4.14 8.58 0.37
N GLU A 142 4.70 7.36 0.32
CA GLU A 142 6.02 7.09 -0.27
C GLU A 142 6.06 7.50 -1.75
N ALA A 143 5.07 7.07 -2.56
CA ALA A 143 4.98 7.42 -3.97
C ALA A 143 4.96 8.94 -4.19
N VAL A 144 4.13 9.65 -3.41
CA VAL A 144 4.00 11.10 -3.50
C VAL A 144 5.29 11.80 -3.07
N LEU A 145 5.95 11.33 -2.00
CA LEU A 145 7.23 11.89 -1.56
C LEU A 145 8.32 11.73 -2.62
N VAL A 146 8.43 10.56 -3.21
CA VAL A 146 9.40 10.31 -4.29
C VAL A 146 9.13 11.23 -5.47
N ALA A 147 7.88 11.37 -5.89
CA ALA A 147 7.53 12.25 -7.01
C ALA A 147 7.87 13.72 -6.71
N VAL A 148 7.52 14.22 -5.53
CA VAL A 148 7.84 15.60 -5.11
C VAL A 148 9.35 15.83 -5.04
N ASN A 149 10.10 14.90 -4.41
CA ASN A 149 11.54 15.01 -4.26
C ASN A 149 12.29 14.90 -5.60
N SER A 150 11.66 14.26 -6.59
CA SER A 150 12.16 14.18 -7.97
C SER A 150 11.67 15.32 -8.86
N ASN A 151 11.14 16.41 -8.27
CA ASN A 151 10.63 17.60 -8.96
C ASN A 151 9.56 17.28 -10.02
N LYS A 152 8.74 16.24 -9.78
CA LYS A 152 7.62 15.93 -10.66
C LYS A 152 6.46 16.88 -10.37
N THR A 153 5.73 17.27 -11.41
CA THR A 153 4.56 18.17 -11.31
C THR A 153 3.25 17.40 -11.28
N LYS A 154 3.28 16.12 -11.73
CA LYS A 154 2.08 15.27 -11.74
C LYS A 154 2.43 13.81 -11.42
N ILE A 155 1.56 13.19 -10.61
CA ILE A 155 1.56 11.77 -10.34
C ILE A 155 0.15 11.20 -10.54
N THR A 156 0.04 10.09 -11.31
CA THR A 156 -1.18 9.29 -11.41
C THR A 156 -1.00 8.04 -10.54
N ILE A 157 -1.84 7.89 -9.51
CA ILE A 157 -1.78 6.78 -8.55
C ILE A 157 -2.85 5.75 -8.92
N TYR A 158 -2.42 4.55 -9.28
CA TYR A 158 -3.26 3.38 -9.48
C TYR A 158 -3.40 2.62 -8.15
N TYR A 159 -4.63 2.34 -7.73
CA TYR A 159 -4.94 1.77 -6.43
C TYR A 159 -6.22 0.93 -6.49
N ASP A 160 -6.39 -0.01 -5.60
CA ASP A 160 -7.61 -0.84 -5.52
C ASP A 160 -8.51 -0.49 -4.32
N TYR A 161 -7.96 0.08 -3.25
CA TYR A 161 -8.72 0.49 -2.07
C TYR A 161 -9.28 1.92 -2.18
N LYS A 162 -10.61 2.04 -2.26
CA LYS A 162 -11.31 3.33 -2.47
C LYS A 162 -10.98 4.41 -1.41
N GLY A 163 -10.64 4.02 -0.19
CA GLY A 163 -10.30 4.96 0.88
C GLY A 163 -9.12 5.86 0.57
N ILE A 164 -8.18 5.39 -0.25
CA ILE A 164 -7.02 6.16 -0.69
C ILE A 164 -7.46 7.50 -1.30
N GLU A 165 -8.30 7.46 -2.32
CA GLU A 165 -8.84 8.68 -2.97
C GLU A 165 -9.79 9.45 -2.04
N MET A 166 -10.69 8.74 -1.37
CA MET A 166 -11.77 9.38 -0.60
C MET A 166 -11.25 10.19 0.59
N TRP A 167 -10.22 9.71 1.26
CA TRP A 167 -9.56 10.48 2.32
C TRP A 167 -8.66 11.58 1.76
N ALA A 168 -7.85 11.29 0.74
CA ALA A 168 -7.00 12.29 0.10
C ALA A 168 -7.80 13.50 -0.39
N THR A 169 -8.98 13.27 -0.96
CA THR A 169 -9.89 14.32 -1.49
C THR A 169 -10.86 14.86 -0.45
N LYS A 170 -10.78 14.43 0.83
CA LYS A 170 -11.70 14.81 1.93
C LYS A 170 -13.17 14.42 1.71
N LYS A 171 -13.45 13.54 0.76
CA LYS A 171 -14.80 12.99 0.58
C LYS A 171 -15.20 12.10 1.75
N TRP A 172 -14.22 11.44 2.40
CA TRP A 172 -14.40 10.73 3.67
C TRP A 172 -13.73 11.47 4.82
N LYS A 173 -14.41 11.46 5.99
CA LYS A 173 -13.85 12.00 7.24
C LYS A 173 -12.90 10.98 7.86
N ALA A 174 -11.82 11.46 8.47
CA ALA A 174 -10.95 10.64 9.30
C ALA A 174 -11.73 10.11 10.51
N LYS A 175 -11.46 8.84 10.88
CA LYS A 175 -12.03 8.20 12.07
C LYS A 175 -10.98 7.86 13.13
N ASN A 176 -9.70 8.04 12.82
CA ASN A 176 -8.56 7.76 13.69
C ASN A 176 -7.37 8.62 13.28
N GLU A 177 -6.34 8.62 14.13
CA GLU A 177 -5.16 9.46 13.98
C GLU A 177 -4.43 9.24 12.65
N PHE A 178 -4.26 8.01 12.19
CA PHE A 178 -3.49 7.79 10.96
C PHE A 178 -4.27 8.12 9.69
N THR A 179 -5.60 7.98 9.65
CA THR A 179 -6.38 8.52 8.53
C THR A 179 -6.38 10.05 8.55
N GLN A 180 -6.32 10.67 9.74
CA GLN A 180 -6.14 12.10 9.87
C GLN A 180 -4.77 12.54 9.34
N ASN A 181 -3.70 11.88 9.77
CA ASN A 181 -2.33 12.14 9.30
C ASN A 181 -2.19 11.96 7.79
N TYR A 182 -2.85 10.95 7.22
CA TYR A 182 -2.88 10.75 5.77
C TYR A 182 -3.57 11.91 5.04
N ILE A 183 -4.74 12.34 5.51
CA ILE A 183 -5.45 13.49 4.94
C ILE A 183 -4.57 14.73 4.98
N GLU A 184 -3.98 15.05 6.12
CA GLU A 184 -3.12 16.23 6.29
C GLU A 184 -1.92 16.18 5.36
N PHE A 185 -1.24 15.04 5.29
CA PHE A 185 -0.12 14.82 4.38
C PHE A 185 -0.55 15.06 2.92
N MET A 186 -1.62 14.41 2.46
CA MET A 186 -2.07 14.52 1.08
C MET A 186 -2.48 15.96 0.73
N GLN A 187 -3.20 16.64 1.64
CA GLN A 187 -3.59 18.04 1.44
C GLN A 187 -2.40 19.00 1.41
N GLU A 188 -1.34 18.69 2.14
CA GLU A 188 -0.11 19.46 2.08
C GLU A 188 0.59 19.22 0.74
N LYS A 189 0.75 17.97 0.31
CA LYS A 189 1.48 17.63 -0.92
C LYS A 189 0.75 18.04 -2.20
N MET A 190 -0.57 18.02 -2.21
CA MET A 190 -1.39 18.51 -3.32
C MET A 190 -1.20 20.01 -3.63
N LYS A 191 -0.51 20.76 -2.77
CA LYS A 191 -0.12 22.15 -3.05
C LYS A 191 1.08 22.23 -4.01
N TYR A 192 1.86 21.17 -4.11
CA TYR A 192 3.13 21.11 -4.85
C TYR A 192 3.09 20.21 -6.07
N ILE A 193 2.20 19.21 -6.07
CA ILE A 193 2.08 18.24 -7.15
C ILE A 193 0.62 17.93 -7.44
N ASN A 194 0.29 17.82 -8.73
CA ASN A 194 -1.04 17.37 -9.15
C ASN A 194 -1.14 15.84 -8.98
N ILE A 195 -2.12 15.38 -8.19
CA ILE A 195 -2.33 13.97 -7.91
C ILE A 195 -3.63 13.50 -8.55
N GLU A 196 -3.50 12.58 -9.49
CA GLU A 196 -4.61 11.91 -10.16
C GLU A 196 -4.78 10.50 -9.57
N PHE A 197 -6.01 10.11 -9.28
CA PHE A 197 -6.35 8.82 -8.71
C PHE A 197 -7.08 7.96 -9.72
N VAL A 198 -6.57 6.74 -9.98
CA VAL A 198 -7.19 5.77 -10.89
C VAL A 198 -7.44 4.47 -10.14
N LYS A 199 -8.71 4.17 -9.89
CA LYS A 199 -9.09 2.91 -9.23
C LYS A 199 -8.99 1.75 -10.21
N VAL A 200 -8.26 0.71 -9.81
CA VAL A 200 -8.19 -0.58 -10.52
C VAL A 200 -8.92 -1.67 -9.72
N PRO A 201 -9.41 -2.73 -10.37
CA PRO A 201 -9.97 -3.86 -9.65
C PRO A 201 -8.86 -4.64 -8.93
N ALA A 202 -9.11 -5.04 -7.67
CA ALA A 202 -8.20 -5.88 -6.91
C ALA A 202 -7.99 -7.25 -7.57
N HIS A 203 -6.75 -7.76 -7.56
CA HIS A 203 -6.38 -9.10 -8.09
C HIS A 203 -6.94 -9.37 -9.49
N SER A 204 -6.91 -8.39 -10.34
CA SER A 204 -7.52 -8.45 -11.68
C SER A 204 -6.51 -8.71 -12.81
N GLY A 205 -5.26 -9.05 -12.50
CA GLY A 205 -4.21 -9.27 -13.50
C GLY A 205 -3.65 -7.98 -14.10
N ILE A 206 -3.78 -6.85 -13.39
CA ILE A 206 -3.07 -5.61 -13.73
C ILE A 206 -1.60 -5.79 -13.34
N ILE A 207 -0.72 -5.84 -14.35
CA ILE A 207 0.68 -6.26 -14.22
C ILE A 207 1.41 -5.51 -13.08
N TYR A 208 1.35 -4.20 -13.07
CA TYR A 208 2.06 -3.39 -12.07
C TYR A 208 1.42 -3.42 -10.69
N ASN A 209 0.11 -3.67 -10.60
CA ASN A 209 -0.57 -3.86 -9.32
C ASN A 209 -0.18 -5.20 -8.67
N GLU A 210 -0.11 -6.27 -9.47
CA GLU A 210 0.38 -7.58 -9.00
C GLU A 210 1.86 -7.51 -8.58
N GLU A 211 2.66 -6.72 -9.27
CA GLU A 211 4.06 -6.47 -8.91
C GLU A 211 4.16 -5.68 -7.57
N ALA A 212 3.30 -4.68 -7.33
CA ALA A 212 3.21 -3.97 -6.07
C ALA A 212 2.78 -4.88 -4.91
N ASP A 213 1.78 -5.77 -5.13
CA ASP A 213 1.36 -6.81 -4.17
C ASP A 213 2.52 -7.75 -3.82
N ALA A 214 3.28 -8.20 -4.83
CA ALA A 214 4.45 -9.04 -4.59
C ALA A 214 5.52 -8.34 -3.73
N LEU A 215 5.76 -7.05 -3.96
CA LEU A 215 6.66 -6.23 -3.13
C LEU A 215 6.12 -6.05 -1.71
N ALA A 216 4.82 -5.78 -1.54
CA ALA A 216 4.18 -5.69 -0.23
C ALA A 216 4.35 -6.97 0.58
N LYS A 217 4.08 -8.14 -0.03
CA LYS A 217 4.30 -9.46 0.59
C LYS A 217 5.77 -9.70 0.93
N LYS A 218 6.70 -9.33 0.04
CA LYS A 218 8.14 -9.43 0.25
C LYS A 218 8.59 -8.60 1.44
N SER A 219 8.04 -7.42 1.65
CA SER A 219 8.37 -6.55 2.78
C SER A 219 8.13 -7.22 4.14
N LEU A 220 7.14 -8.12 4.23
CA LEU A 220 6.80 -8.85 5.46
C LEU A 220 7.82 -9.92 5.86
N LEU A 221 8.73 -10.29 4.96
CA LEU A 221 9.80 -11.27 5.22
C LEU A 221 11.00 -10.65 5.94
N ALA A 222 11.08 -9.33 6.04
CA ALA A 222 12.17 -8.62 6.72
C ALA A 222 12.32 -9.06 8.18
N LYS A 223 13.54 -9.41 8.60
CA LYS A 223 13.83 -10.05 9.89
C LYS A 223 14.08 -9.09 11.06
N GLY A 224 14.19 -7.81 10.80
CA GLY A 224 14.47 -6.82 11.85
C GLY A 224 13.98 -5.42 11.51
N HIS A 225 14.01 -4.54 12.50
CA HIS A 225 13.69 -3.13 12.31
C HIS A 225 14.57 -2.26 13.21
N LYS A 226 14.83 -1.02 12.78
CA LYS A 226 15.42 0.02 13.58
C LYS A 226 14.46 1.20 13.64
N THR A 227 14.17 1.66 14.85
CA THR A 227 13.34 2.85 15.06
C THR A 227 14.26 4.04 15.33
N TYR A 228 14.08 5.13 14.60
CA TYR A 228 14.79 6.37 14.81
C TYR A 228 14.03 7.27 15.81
N LYS A 229 14.73 8.28 16.35
CA LYS A 229 14.16 9.21 17.34
C LYS A 229 12.95 10.02 16.83
N ASP A 230 12.82 10.17 15.52
CA ASP A 230 11.69 10.80 14.84
C ASP A 230 10.48 9.87 14.65
N GLY A 231 10.56 8.64 15.16
CA GLY A 231 9.52 7.62 15.02
C GLY A 231 9.56 6.87 13.67
N SER A 232 10.47 7.22 12.76
CA SER A 232 10.63 6.46 11.52
C SER A 232 11.21 5.08 11.81
N VAL A 233 10.67 4.06 11.16
CA VAL A 233 11.08 2.66 11.35
C VAL A 233 11.65 2.14 10.04
N TYR A 234 12.93 1.79 10.06
CA TYR A 234 13.60 1.15 8.94
C TYR A 234 13.84 -0.32 9.26
N PHE A 235 13.49 -1.19 8.34
CA PHE A 235 13.72 -2.62 8.52
C PHE A 235 15.16 -2.95 8.12
N ILE A 236 15.92 -3.41 9.11
CA ILE A 236 17.25 -3.99 8.92
C ILE A 236 17.04 -5.50 8.96
N GLY A 237 17.47 -6.21 7.95
CA GLY A 237 17.46 -7.66 8.08
C GLY A 237 17.10 -8.43 6.85
N PHE A 238 17.55 -7.98 5.72
CA PHE A 238 17.89 -8.92 4.68
C PHE A 238 19.23 -9.57 5.06
N SER A 239 19.29 -10.88 5.06
CA SER A 239 20.60 -11.56 5.10
C SER A 239 21.43 -11.07 3.90
N SER A 240 22.75 -11.25 3.93
CA SER A 240 23.59 -10.93 2.76
C SER A 240 23.10 -11.61 1.48
N ASP A 241 22.43 -12.75 1.59
CA ASP A 241 21.89 -13.50 0.47
C ASP A 241 20.55 -12.94 -0.01
N ASP A 242 19.71 -12.44 0.90
CA ASP A 242 18.49 -11.71 0.53
C ASP A 242 18.86 -10.41 -0.20
N TRP A 243 19.89 -9.70 0.24
CA TRP A 243 20.41 -8.51 -0.46
C TRP A 243 20.99 -8.84 -1.82
N LYS A 244 21.72 -9.95 -1.95
CA LYS A 244 22.22 -10.41 -3.25
C LYS A 244 21.06 -10.75 -4.19
N ALA A 245 20.02 -11.42 -3.70
CA ALA A 245 18.83 -11.73 -4.48
C ALA A 245 18.09 -10.46 -4.92
N ILE A 246 17.97 -9.46 -4.04
CA ILE A 246 17.37 -8.15 -4.34
C ILE A 246 18.21 -7.39 -5.36
N ILE A 247 19.53 -7.34 -5.17
CA ILE A 247 20.45 -6.69 -6.10
C ILE A 247 20.43 -7.40 -7.45
N ASN A 248 20.41 -8.72 -7.48
CA ASN A 248 20.31 -9.48 -8.72
C ASN A 248 18.98 -9.24 -9.42
N TYR A 249 17.87 -9.24 -8.68
CA TYR A 249 16.54 -8.92 -9.22
C TYR A 249 16.51 -7.50 -9.80
N ILE A 250 17.02 -6.51 -9.05
CA ILE A 250 17.14 -5.12 -9.51
C ILE A 250 18.05 -5.04 -10.75
N ASN A 251 19.14 -5.79 -10.79
CA ASN A 251 20.09 -5.78 -11.91
C ASN A 251 19.58 -6.53 -13.15
N GLU A 252 18.81 -7.59 -12.99
CA GLU A 252 18.21 -8.37 -14.10
C GLU A 252 17.08 -7.60 -14.77
N GLU A 253 16.18 -7.01 -13.98
CA GLU A 253 15.02 -6.28 -14.50
C GLU A 253 15.39 -4.92 -15.12
N ASN A 254 16.51 -4.36 -14.73
CA ASN A 254 16.80 -2.95 -14.99
C ASN A 254 18.24 -2.61 -15.38
N ARG A 255 18.82 -3.26 -16.33
CA ARG A 255 20.17 -2.92 -16.86
C ARG A 255 20.33 -1.50 -17.43
N LYS A 256 19.29 -0.66 -17.46
CA LYS A 256 19.29 0.61 -18.21
C LYS A 256 19.34 1.90 -17.37
N SER A 257 19.32 1.88 -16.04
CA SER A 257 19.36 3.12 -15.23
C SER A 257 20.38 3.04 -14.09
N LEU A 258 21.67 3.05 -14.43
CA LEU A 258 22.76 2.71 -13.51
C LEU A 258 23.03 3.77 -12.41
N ASP A 259 22.86 5.06 -12.69
CA ASP A 259 23.43 6.10 -11.82
C ASP A 259 22.62 6.37 -10.54
N ILE A 260 21.32 6.51 -10.61
CA ILE A 260 20.47 6.74 -9.43
C ILE A 260 20.44 5.53 -8.50
N ARG A 261 20.61 4.33 -9.04
CA ARG A 261 20.65 3.07 -8.27
C ARG A 261 21.93 2.90 -7.48
N ASN A 262 23.07 3.27 -8.06
CA ASN A 262 24.35 3.20 -7.37
C ASN A 262 24.35 4.14 -6.16
N GLU A 263 23.68 5.27 -6.26
CA GLU A 263 23.54 6.22 -5.16
C GLU A 263 22.63 5.69 -4.06
N ILE A 264 21.46 5.14 -4.40
CA ILE A 264 20.53 4.54 -3.43
C ILE A 264 21.14 3.29 -2.78
N ILE A 265 21.79 2.42 -3.56
CA ILE A 265 22.49 1.24 -3.03
C ILE A 265 23.67 1.66 -2.16
N SER A 266 24.40 2.72 -2.51
CA SER A 266 25.52 3.23 -1.72
C SER A 266 25.06 3.83 -0.39
N ILE A 267 23.94 4.56 -0.38
CA ILE A 267 23.34 5.12 0.83
C ILE A 267 22.86 3.99 1.73
N GLN A 268 22.11 3.03 1.20
CA GLN A 268 21.61 1.88 1.97
C GLN A 268 22.73 0.96 2.46
N THR A 269 23.76 0.76 1.65
CA THR A 269 24.96 -0.03 2.05
C THR A 269 25.75 0.69 3.11
N LYS A 270 25.87 2.01 3.04
CA LYS A 270 26.52 2.82 4.06
C LYS A 270 25.77 2.78 5.38
N GLU A 271 24.45 2.94 5.37
CA GLU A 271 23.60 2.82 6.54
C GLU A 271 23.66 1.43 7.19
N ILE A 272 23.70 0.35 6.39
CA ILE A 272 23.87 -1.02 6.87
C ILE A 272 25.24 -1.21 7.52
N ASN A 273 26.30 -0.69 6.94
CA ASN A 273 27.65 -0.82 7.48
C ASN A 273 27.85 0.03 8.74
N GLU A 274 27.27 1.21 8.81
CA GLU A 274 27.24 2.04 10.02
C GLU A 274 26.43 1.38 11.13
N THR A 275 25.33 0.71 10.79
CA THR A 275 24.52 -0.05 11.73
C THR A 275 25.24 -1.30 12.23
N LYS A 276 25.95 -2.05 11.37
CA LYS A 276 26.78 -3.18 11.81
C LYS A 276 27.83 -2.74 12.82
N LYS A 277 28.51 -1.64 12.59
CA LYS A 277 29.50 -1.09 13.53
C LYS A 277 28.92 -0.72 14.90
N GLN A 278 27.62 -0.36 14.96
CA GLN A 278 26.94 -0.05 16.24
C GLN A 278 26.54 -1.31 17.04
N PHE A 279 26.49 -2.47 16.41
CA PHE A 279 26.17 -3.74 17.06
C PHE A 279 27.38 -4.62 17.40
N GLU A 280 28.60 -4.20 16.97
CA GLU A 280 29.86 -4.95 17.24
C GLU A 280 30.61 -4.45 18.49
N TYR A 281 30.00 -3.60 19.33
CA TYR A 281 30.60 -3.21 20.60
C TYR A 281 29.88 -3.88 21.79
N PRO A 282 30.69 -4.44 22.73
CA PRO A 282 30.22 -5.21 23.88
C PRO A 282 29.39 -4.40 24.86
#